data_169b69b4a119920dc33831bb6a191c83
#
_entry.id   169b69b4a119920dc33831bb6a191c83
#
_cell.length_a   1.000
_cell.length_b   1.000
_cell.length_c   1.000
_cell.angle_alpha   90.00
_cell.angle_beta   90.00
_cell.angle_gamma   90.00
#
_symmetry.space_group_name_H-M   'P 1'
#
loop_
_entity.id
_entity.type
_entity.pdbx_description
1 polymer ?
#
loop_
_entity_poly.entity_id
_entity_poly.type
_entity_poly.pdbx_seq_one_letter_code
_entity_poly.pdbx_strand_id
1 'polypeptide(L)'
;LSAALVKATGALQPLPNVSETSGAGLETMVAGQRLRLGSPLFCEASDEQVEAALQSNPGASLLAIRFGAEPARLLAFRQRLRPDARAVVDQLKSAGYALEILSGDTKPAVADCAAVLGVSDWRSGMKPAQKIARLEELQASGRKVLMVGDGLNDAPALAGAHVSLSPVSAVHLSQAAADAVFLGDKLQPVADALRLSKRARAAIEQNLWISVIYNIIAVPIAVAGFVTPLMA
;
A
#
# COMPACT_ATOMS: atom_id res chain seq x y z
N LEU A 1 5.54 11.36 5.96
CA LEU A 1 6.41 12.56 6.09
C LEU A 1 7.25 12.50 7.35
N SER A 2 6.68 12.27 8.55
CA SER A 2 7.42 12.18 9.83
C SER A 2 8.54 11.14 9.82
N ALA A 3 8.28 9.94 9.29
CA ALA A 3 9.29 8.89 9.18
C ALA A 3 10.47 9.28 8.27
N ALA A 4 10.21 10.05 7.20
CA ALA A 4 11.25 10.55 6.30
C ALA A 4 12.14 11.60 6.98
N LEU A 5 11.56 12.47 7.82
CA LEU A 5 12.31 13.45 8.62
C LEU A 5 13.21 12.75 9.63
N VAL A 6 12.70 11.80 10.41
CA VAL A 6 13.48 11.03 11.39
C VAL A 6 14.62 10.28 10.72
N LYS A 7 14.39 9.71 9.53
CA LYS A 7 15.44 9.02 8.76
C LYS A 7 16.55 9.97 8.29
N ALA A 8 16.19 11.22 7.98
CA ALA A 8 17.15 12.23 7.51
C ALA A 8 17.96 12.87 8.63
N THR A 9 17.38 13.03 9.83
CA THR A 9 17.98 13.75 10.96
C THR A 9 18.49 12.86 12.10
N GLY A 10 18.17 11.57 12.09
CA GLY A 10 18.39 10.66 13.21
C GLY A 10 17.30 10.79 14.29
N ALA A 11 17.27 9.83 15.20
CA ALA A 11 16.34 9.86 16.33
C ALA A 11 16.81 10.91 17.36
N LEU A 12 16.03 11.97 17.51
CA LEU A 12 16.22 13.00 18.55
C LEU A 12 15.21 12.77 19.68
N GLN A 13 15.47 13.32 20.85
CA GLN A 13 14.50 13.28 21.94
C GLN A 13 13.22 14.05 21.54
N PRO A 14 12.03 13.48 21.79
CA PRO A 14 10.77 14.16 21.52
C PRO A 14 10.67 15.47 22.32
N LEU A 15 10.13 16.50 21.70
CA LEU A 15 9.81 17.73 22.41
C LEU A 15 8.62 17.49 23.35
N PRO A 16 8.63 18.09 24.56
CA PRO A 16 7.51 17.97 25.49
C PRO A 16 6.29 18.78 25.01
N ASN A 17 5.10 18.39 25.50
CA ASN A 17 3.85 19.13 25.33
C ASN A 17 3.49 19.43 23.86
N VAL A 18 3.72 18.48 22.97
CA VAL A 18 3.31 18.59 21.57
C VAL A 18 1.81 18.37 21.46
N SER A 19 1.10 19.34 20.89
CA SER A 19 -0.31 19.23 20.50
C SER A 19 -0.44 18.94 19.01
N GLU A 20 -1.40 18.07 18.64
CA GLU A 20 -1.68 17.71 17.27
C GLU A 20 -3.05 18.28 16.86
N THR A 21 -3.06 19.00 15.73
CA THR A 21 -4.30 19.38 15.03
C THR A 21 -4.46 18.43 13.85
N SER A 22 -5.44 17.54 13.93
CA SER A 22 -5.65 16.49 12.93
C SER A 22 -5.79 17.06 11.52
N GLY A 23 -4.97 16.56 10.59
CA GLY A 23 -4.93 17.01 9.20
C GLY A 23 -4.23 18.34 8.96
N ALA A 24 -3.80 19.07 10.00
CA ALA A 24 -3.12 20.35 9.87
C ALA A 24 -1.63 20.26 10.26
N GLY A 25 -1.32 19.78 11.47
CA GLY A 25 0.07 19.68 11.92
C GLY A 25 0.22 19.56 13.42
N LEU A 26 1.47 19.72 13.86
CA LEU A 26 1.92 19.67 15.24
C LEU A 26 2.37 21.05 15.71
N GLU A 27 2.09 21.40 16.95
CA GLU A 27 2.65 22.58 17.56
C GLU A 27 3.11 22.34 19.00
N THR A 28 4.12 23.09 19.42
CA THR A 28 4.63 23.09 20.80
C THR A 28 5.30 24.42 21.11
N MET A 29 5.64 24.64 22.39
CA MET A 29 6.43 25.80 22.85
C MET A 29 7.88 25.37 23.11
N VAL A 30 8.81 26.06 22.50
CA VAL A 30 10.26 25.87 22.68
C VAL A 30 10.88 27.21 23.04
N ALA A 31 11.54 27.31 24.18
CA ALA A 31 12.16 28.54 24.68
C ALA A 31 11.22 29.75 24.65
N GLY A 32 9.94 29.57 24.99
CA GLY A 32 8.94 30.63 25.00
C GLY A 32 8.40 31.03 23.62
N GLN A 33 8.86 30.39 22.58
CA GLN A 33 8.38 30.64 21.21
C GLN A 33 7.59 29.43 20.67
N ARG A 34 6.59 29.70 19.84
CA ARG A 34 5.75 28.68 19.23
C ARG A 34 6.48 28.03 18.06
N LEU A 35 6.61 26.70 18.11
CA LEU A 35 7.10 25.89 17.00
C LEU A 35 5.93 25.16 16.37
N ARG A 36 5.73 25.31 15.06
CA ARG A 36 4.73 24.61 14.26
C ARG A 36 5.39 23.80 13.17
N LEU A 37 4.86 22.62 12.94
CA LEU A 37 5.26 21.71 11.85
C LEU A 37 4.00 21.13 11.23
N GLY A 38 3.74 21.37 9.96
CA GLY A 38 2.50 20.89 9.35
C GLY A 38 2.29 21.39 7.91
N SER A 39 1.03 21.55 7.54
CA SER A 39 0.69 22.10 6.23
C SER A 39 1.21 23.53 6.09
N PRO A 40 1.48 24.02 4.85
CA PRO A 40 1.88 25.41 4.63
C PRO A 40 0.91 26.39 5.26
N LEU A 41 -0.40 26.15 5.14
CA LEU A 41 -1.46 26.98 5.73
C LEU A 41 -1.37 27.02 7.27
N PHE A 42 -1.17 25.89 7.92
CA PHE A 42 -1.03 25.78 9.38
C PHE A 42 0.18 26.55 9.91
N CYS A 43 1.26 26.57 9.14
CA CYS A 43 2.47 27.32 9.45
C CYS A 43 2.46 28.76 8.92
N GLU A 44 1.33 29.22 8.38
CA GLU A 44 1.17 30.58 7.84
C GLU A 44 2.24 30.92 6.78
N ALA A 45 2.59 29.94 5.92
CA ALA A 45 3.42 30.20 4.74
C ALA A 45 2.63 31.04 3.73
N SER A 46 3.31 32.00 3.08
CA SER A 46 2.65 32.82 2.05
C SER A 46 2.38 31.98 0.78
N ASP A 47 1.32 32.37 0.05
CA ASP A 47 0.98 31.70 -1.21
C ASP A 47 2.13 31.78 -2.22
N GLU A 48 2.86 32.89 -2.24
CA GLU A 48 4.04 33.10 -3.09
C GLU A 48 5.16 32.12 -2.76
N GLN A 49 5.43 31.85 -1.46
CA GLN A 49 6.41 30.85 -1.03
C GLN A 49 5.98 29.44 -1.46
N VAL A 50 4.70 29.11 -1.32
CA VAL A 50 4.13 27.81 -1.70
C VAL A 50 4.22 27.61 -3.21
N GLU A 51 3.85 28.62 -3.99
CA GLU A 51 3.91 28.57 -5.45
C GLU A 51 5.36 28.42 -5.95
N ALA A 52 6.29 29.21 -5.43
CA ALA A 52 7.71 29.11 -5.77
C ALA A 52 8.28 27.72 -5.43
N ALA A 53 7.92 27.16 -4.27
CA ALA A 53 8.35 25.82 -3.88
C ALA A 53 7.80 24.72 -4.79
N LEU A 54 6.53 24.81 -5.23
CA LEU A 54 5.92 23.87 -6.15
C LEU A 54 6.46 24.00 -7.57
N GLN A 55 6.73 25.20 -8.03
CA GLN A 55 7.39 25.43 -9.34
C GLN A 55 8.79 24.82 -9.38
N SER A 56 9.55 25.00 -8.28
CA SER A 56 10.90 24.42 -8.17
C SER A 56 10.89 22.88 -7.96
N ASN A 57 9.77 22.34 -7.46
CA ASN A 57 9.61 20.92 -7.16
C ASN A 57 8.24 20.39 -7.63
N PRO A 58 8.02 20.23 -8.93
CA PRO A 58 6.77 19.72 -9.46
C PRO A 58 6.43 18.34 -8.87
N GLY A 59 5.18 18.16 -8.45
CA GLY A 59 4.70 16.91 -7.87
C GLY A 59 5.16 16.61 -6.43
N ALA A 60 5.87 17.54 -5.77
CA ALA A 60 6.27 17.37 -4.38
C ALA A 60 5.12 17.67 -3.41
N SER A 61 5.10 16.96 -2.28
CA SER A 61 4.30 17.33 -1.12
C SER A 61 5.08 18.34 -0.27
N LEU A 62 4.44 19.40 0.17
CA LEU A 62 5.07 20.42 0.99
C LEU A 62 4.73 20.20 2.47
N LEU A 63 5.75 20.28 3.30
CA LEU A 63 5.66 20.40 4.74
C LEU A 63 6.29 21.74 5.13
N ALA A 64 5.66 22.46 6.04
CA ALA A 64 6.19 23.73 6.54
C ALA A 64 6.63 23.60 8.00
N ILE A 65 7.67 24.30 8.37
CA ILE A 65 8.09 24.52 9.74
C ILE A 65 8.18 26.03 10.01
N ARG A 66 7.64 26.46 11.15
CA ARG A 66 7.71 27.85 11.59
C ARG A 66 8.09 27.95 13.06
N PHE A 67 9.04 28.80 13.36
CA PHE A 67 9.50 29.06 14.72
C PHE A 67 9.23 30.52 15.09
N GLY A 68 8.40 30.75 16.11
CA GLY A 68 8.04 32.08 16.58
C GLY A 68 7.45 32.96 15.47
N ALA A 69 8.03 34.15 15.30
CA ALA A 69 7.66 35.12 14.28
C ALA A 69 8.46 34.99 12.96
N GLU A 70 9.38 34.01 12.88
CA GLU A 70 10.14 33.79 11.64
C GLU A 70 9.21 33.38 10.48
N PRO A 71 9.58 33.69 9.23
CA PRO A 71 8.86 33.18 8.06
C PRO A 71 8.91 31.65 8.01
N ALA A 72 7.83 31.05 7.56
CA ALA A 72 7.77 29.60 7.42
C ALA A 72 8.83 29.11 6.42
N ARG A 73 9.49 28.02 6.77
CA ARG A 73 10.43 27.30 5.88
C ARG A 73 9.70 26.10 5.29
N LEU A 74 9.73 25.99 3.97
CA LEU A 74 9.08 24.89 3.24
C LEU A 74 10.08 23.77 2.96
N LEU A 75 9.65 22.55 3.23
CA LEU A 75 10.35 21.31 2.93
C LEU A 75 9.56 20.57 1.85
N ALA A 76 10.19 20.36 0.70
CA ALA A 76 9.59 19.62 -0.40
C ALA A 76 9.94 18.13 -0.29
N PHE A 77 8.93 17.28 -0.22
CA PHE A 77 9.08 15.84 -0.18
C PHE A 77 8.61 15.25 -1.50
N ARG A 78 9.50 14.55 -2.19
CA ARG A 78 9.12 13.74 -3.34
C ARG A 78 8.92 12.30 -2.89
N GLN A 79 7.82 11.73 -3.28
CA GLN A 79 7.60 10.30 -3.10
C GLN A 79 8.59 9.54 -4.00
N ARG A 80 9.30 8.62 -3.39
CA ARG A 80 10.18 7.72 -4.13
C ARG A 80 9.49 6.39 -4.29
N LEU A 81 9.27 5.99 -5.53
CA LEU A 81 8.80 4.65 -5.82
C LEU A 81 9.80 3.61 -5.31
N ARG A 82 9.29 2.46 -4.91
CA ARG A 82 10.14 1.31 -4.58
C ARG A 82 11.00 0.93 -5.77
N PRO A 83 12.26 0.50 -5.57
CA PRO A 83 13.23 0.33 -6.66
C PRO A 83 12.75 -0.63 -7.76
N ASP A 84 11.95 -1.62 -7.37
CA ASP A 84 11.42 -2.67 -8.25
C ASP A 84 9.97 -2.44 -8.70
N ALA A 85 9.33 -1.33 -8.31
CA ALA A 85 7.91 -1.09 -8.53
C ALA A 85 7.50 -1.23 -10.01
N ARG A 86 8.26 -0.62 -10.92
CA ARG A 86 7.98 -0.70 -12.36
C ARG A 86 8.09 -2.14 -12.88
N ALA A 87 9.16 -2.85 -12.52
CA ALA A 87 9.38 -4.22 -12.97
C ALA A 87 8.28 -5.17 -12.46
N VAL A 88 7.83 -4.99 -11.21
CA VAL A 88 6.74 -5.78 -10.63
C VAL A 88 5.41 -5.47 -11.31
N VAL A 89 5.12 -4.21 -11.59
CA VAL A 89 3.92 -3.81 -12.34
C VAL A 89 3.91 -4.45 -13.72
N ASP A 90 5.01 -4.39 -14.47
CA ASP A 90 5.13 -5.00 -15.80
C ASP A 90 4.98 -6.53 -15.74
N GLN A 91 5.56 -7.18 -14.72
CA GLN A 91 5.40 -8.62 -14.46
C GLN A 91 3.93 -8.99 -14.19
N LEU A 92 3.23 -8.23 -13.37
CA LEU A 92 1.82 -8.48 -13.04
C LEU A 92 0.91 -8.29 -14.26
N LYS A 93 1.15 -7.25 -15.06
CA LYS A 93 0.43 -7.03 -16.33
C LYS A 93 0.66 -8.18 -17.31
N SER A 94 1.90 -8.61 -17.47
CA SER A 94 2.24 -9.73 -18.34
C SER A 94 1.61 -11.05 -17.87
N ALA A 95 1.35 -11.19 -16.56
CA ALA A 95 0.63 -12.33 -15.99
C ALA A 95 -0.90 -12.21 -16.11
N GLY A 96 -1.43 -11.16 -16.78
CA GLY A 96 -2.85 -10.94 -17.06
C GLY A 96 -3.63 -10.26 -15.93
N TYR A 97 -2.96 -9.64 -14.95
CA TYR A 97 -3.64 -8.90 -13.89
C TYR A 97 -3.99 -7.47 -14.35
N ALA A 98 -5.22 -7.04 -14.09
CA ALA A 98 -5.60 -5.64 -14.17
C ALA A 98 -5.11 -4.91 -12.91
N LEU A 99 -4.51 -3.74 -13.09
CA LEU A 99 -3.92 -2.96 -12.01
C LEU A 99 -4.59 -1.60 -11.92
N GLU A 100 -4.95 -1.19 -10.71
CA GLU A 100 -5.52 0.13 -10.42
C GLU A 100 -4.80 0.76 -9.22
N ILE A 101 -4.51 2.07 -9.32
CA ILE A 101 -3.92 2.84 -8.21
C ILE A 101 -5.02 3.62 -7.51
N LEU A 102 -5.20 3.40 -6.20
CA LEU A 102 -6.14 4.13 -5.35
C LEU A 102 -5.35 4.94 -4.31
N SER A 103 -5.23 6.24 -4.50
CA SER A 103 -4.42 7.11 -3.64
C SER A 103 -5.21 8.27 -3.04
N GLY A 104 -4.89 8.62 -1.79
CA GLY A 104 -5.34 9.85 -1.15
C GLY A 104 -4.56 11.09 -1.56
N ASP A 105 -3.49 10.93 -2.32
CA ASP A 105 -2.63 12.02 -2.76
C ASP A 105 -3.26 12.91 -3.83
N THR A 106 -2.60 14.03 -4.09
CA THR A 106 -3.03 15.00 -5.11
C THR A 106 -2.99 14.41 -6.52
N LYS A 107 -3.87 14.89 -7.39
CA LYS A 107 -3.99 14.43 -8.78
C LYS A 107 -2.65 14.46 -9.54
N PRO A 108 -1.84 15.54 -9.50
CA PRO A 108 -0.54 15.55 -10.18
C PRO A 108 0.41 14.46 -9.68
N ALA A 109 0.52 14.26 -8.36
CA ALA A 109 1.41 13.26 -7.77
C ALA A 109 1.03 11.83 -8.18
N VAL A 110 -0.28 11.52 -8.21
CA VAL A 110 -0.77 10.19 -8.63
C VAL A 110 -0.60 9.99 -10.14
N ALA A 111 -0.85 11.03 -10.95
CA ALA A 111 -0.65 10.97 -12.39
C ALA A 111 0.81 10.68 -12.77
N ASP A 112 1.76 11.38 -12.13
CA ASP A 112 3.20 11.16 -12.34
C ASP A 112 3.61 9.73 -11.94
N CYS A 113 3.13 9.26 -10.79
CA CYS A 113 3.36 7.90 -10.33
C CYS A 113 2.80 6.87 -11.33
N ALA A 114 1.57 7.05 -11.76
CA ALA A 114 0.89 6.18 -12.70
C ALA A 114 1.61 6.15 -14.07
N ALA A 115 2.07 7.30 -14.55
CA ALA A 115 2.84 7.40 -15.79
C ALA A 115 4.17 6.64 -15.69
N VAL A 116 4.92 6.82 -14.60
CA VAL A 116 6.19 6.10 -14.35
C VAL A 116 5.95 4.60 -14.28
N LEU A 117 4.88 4.15 -13.61
CA LEU A 117 4.52 2.75 -13.49
C LEU A 117 3.82 2.19 -14.74
N GLY A 118 3.39 3.06 -15.65
CA GLY A 118 2.62 2.69 -16.85
C GLY A 118 1.22 2.17 -16.51
N VAL A 119 0.62 2.53 -15.38
CA VAL A 119 -0.73 2.12 -14.99
C VAL A 119 -1.73 3.13 -15.52
N SER A 120 -2.70 2.68 -16.34
CA SER A 120 -3.74 3.53 -16.94
C SER A 120 -4.86 3.88 -15.96
N ASP A 121 -5.22 2.91 -15.10
CA ASP A 121 -6.34 3.06 -14.18
C ASP A 121 -5.83 3.58 -12.83
N TRP A 122 -6.23 4.80 -12.48
CA TRP A 122 -5.84 5.40 -11.21
C TRP A 122 -6.87 6.42 -10.71
N ARG A 123 -6.95 6.55 -9.40
CA ARG A 123 -7.81 7.53 -8.72
C ARG A 123 -7.01 8.26 -7.64
N SER A 124 -7.16 9.57 -7.59
CA SER A 124 -6.47 10.47 -6.66
C SER A 124 -7.43 11.10 -5.66
N GLY A 125 -6.91 11.65 -4.57
CA GLY A 125 -7.70 12.35 -3.56
C GLY A 125 -8.75 11.50 -2.86
N MET A 126 -8.57 10.17 -2.86
CA MET A 126 -9.54 9.24 -2.31
C MET A 126 -9.51 9.21 -0.79
N LYS A 127 -10.68 9.36 -0.19
CA LYS A 127 -10.89 9.10 1.24
C LYS A 127 -11.01 7.59 1.49
N PRO A 128 -10.78 7.10 2.74
CA PRO A 128 -10.89 5.68 3.07
C PRO A 128 -12.22 5.04 2.63
N ALA A 129 -13.34 5.70 2.88
CA ALA A 129 -14.67 5.22 2.46
C ALA A 129 -14.81 5.05 0.94
N GLN A 130 -14.18 5.91 0.14
CA GLN A 130 -14.21 5.81 -1.32
C GLN A 130 -13.37 4.64 -1.84
N LYS A 131 -12.26 4.30 -1.15
CA LYS A 131 -11.48 3.11 -1.47
C LYS A 131 -12.29 1.84 -1.23
N ILE A 132 -13.01 1.77 -0.10
CA ILE A 132 -13.91 0.64 0.21
C ILE A 132 -14.99 0.52 -0.85
N ALA A 133 -15.72 1.59 -1.16
CA ALA A 133 -16.76 1.59 -2.17
C ALA A 133 -16.24 1.11 -3.54
N ARG A 134 -15.00 1.50 -3.91
CA ARG A 134 -14.38 1.02 -5.14
C ARG A 134 -14.08 -0.48 -5.12
N LEU A 135 -13.63 -1.02 -3.99
CA LEU A 135 -13.42 -2.45 -3.84
C LEU A 135 -14.73 -3.22 -3.95
N GLU A 136 -15.80 -2.75 -3.30
CA GLU A 136 -17.14 -3.33 -3.38
C GLU A 136 -17.69 -3.32 -4.82
N GLU A 137 -17.50 -2.23 -5.56
CA GLU A 137 -17.88 -2.12 -6.97
C GLU A 137 -17.16 -3.18 -7.82
N LEU A 138 -15.85 -3.34 -7.63
CA LEU A 138 -15.07 -4.36 -8.33
C LEU A 138 -15.52 -5.78 -7.97
N GLN A 139 -15.81 -6.04 -6.71
CA GLN A 139 -16.30 -7.32 -6.22
C GLN A 139 -17.70 -7.63 -6.77
N ALA A 140 -18.59 -6.66 -6.77
CA ALA A 140 -19.94 -6.79 -7.34
C ALA A 140 -19.91 -7.09 -8.85
N SER A 141 -18.85 -6.63 -9.55
CA SER A 141 -18.61 -6.99 -10.96
C SER A 141 -17.99 -8.39 -11.17
N GLY A 142 -17.88 -9.20 -10.10
CA GLY A 142 -17.32 -10.55 -10.12
C GLY A 142 -15.80 -10.62 -10.12
N ARG A 143 -15.11 -9.51 -9.91
CA ARG A 143 -13.64 -9.47 -9.84
C ARG A 143 -13.15 -9.89 -8.47
N LYS A 144 -12.08 -10.70 -8.43
CA LYS A 144 -11.32 -10.99 -7.21
C LYS A 144 -10.23 -9.95 -7.05
N VAL A 145 -10.25 -9.22 -5.95
CA VAL A 145 -9.36 -8.09 -5.71
C VAL A 145 -8.30 -8.45 -4.68
N LEU A 146 -7.03 -8.26 -5.06
CA LEU A 146 -5.91 -8.19 -4.14
C LEU A 146 -5.63 -6.72 -3.83
N MET A 147 -5.74 -6.33 -2.57
CA MET A 147 -5.37 -5.01 -2.08
C MET A 147 -3.96 -5.03 -1.50
N VAL A 148 -3.13 -4.06 -1.90
CA VAL A 148 -1.80 -3.85 -1.30
C VAL A 148 -1.75 -2.43 -0.75
N GLY A 149 -1.51 -2.29 0.54
CA GLY A 149 -1.52 -0.98 1.21
C GLY A 149 -0.62 -0.94 2.44
N ASP A 150 -0.10 0.25 2.78
CA ASP A 150 0.82 0.45 3.91
C ASP A 150 0.38 1.57 4.87
N GLY A 151 -0.65 2.32 4.52
CA GLY A 151 -1.14 3.46 5.28
C GLY A 151 -2.23 3.12 6.29
N LEU A 152 -2.31 3.92 7.37
CA LEU A 152 -3.38 3.82 8.37
C LEU A 152 -4.77 3.91 7.72
N ASN A 153 -4.89 4.74 6.69
CA ASN A 153 -6.13 4.96 5.94
C ASN A 153 -6.51 3.79 5.02
N ASP A 154 -5.61 2.83 4.82
CA ASP A 154 -5.83 1.66 3.98
C ASP A 154 -6.35 0.44 4.76
N ALA A 155 -6.23 0.46 6.11
CA ALA A 155 -6.66 -0.65 6.95
C ALA A 155 -8.10 -1.12 6.70
N PRO A 156 -9.12 -0.24 6.59
CA PRO A 156 -10.48 -0.68 6.27
C PRO A 156 -10.62 -1.26 4.85
N ALA A 157 -9.85 -0.76 3.88
CA ALA A 157 -9.85 -1.27 2.52
C ALA A 157 -9.12 -2.63 2.42
N LEU A 158 -8.03 -2.82 3.19
CA LEU A 158 -7.34 -4.11 3.32
C LEU A 158 -8.29 -5.18 3.87
N ALA A 159 -9.01 -4.87 4.96
CA ALA A 159 -9.97 -5.80 5.56
C ALA A 159 -11.18 -6.12 4.65
N GLY A 160 -11.56 -5.21 3.75
CA GLY A 160 -12.69 -5.41 2.82
C GLY A 160 -12.30 -6.08 1.49
N ALA A 161 -11.03 -6.32 1.22
CA ALA A 161 -10.58 -6.97 -0.01
C ALA A 161 -10.81 -8.49 0.02
N HIS A 162 -10.75 -9.17 -1.14
CA HIS A 162 -10.74 -10.65 -1.17
C HIS A 162 -9.46 -11.23 -0.58
N VAL A 163 -8.34 -10.59 -0.84
CA VAL A 163 -7.03 -10.88 -0.28
C VAL A 163 -6.31 -9.56 -0.11
N SER A 164 -5.56 -9.42 0.96
CA SER A 164 -4.82 -8.21 1.26
C SER A 164 -3.39 -8.49 1.70
N LEU A 165 -2.47 -7.63 1.25
CA LEU A 165 -1.06 -7.68 1.60
C LEU A 165 -0.59 -6.33 2.14
N SER A 166 0.19 -6.35 3.21
CA SER A 166 0.81 -5.15 3.78
C SER A 166 2.31 -5.35 3.99
N PRO A 167 3.17 -4.34 3.75
CA PRO A 167 4.58 -4.45 4.10
C PRO A 167 4.78 -4.36 5.62
N VAL A 168 5.82 -4.99 6.15
CA VAL A 168 6.20 -4.86 7.58
C VAL A 168 6.52 -3.42 7.98
N SER A 169 6.94 -2.59 7.02
CA SER A 169 7.15 -1.16 7.24
C SER A 169 5.85 -0.35 7.41
N ALA A 170 4.69 -0.97 7.21
CA ALA A 170 3.39 -0.34 7.37
C ALA A 170 3.06 -0.05 8.84
N VAL A 171 2.07 0.81 9.05
CA VAL A 171 1.52 1.07 10.39
C VAL A 171 0.90 -0.22 10.95
N HIS A 172 1.07 -0.47 12.26
CA HIS A 172 0.57 -1.67 12.94
C HIS A 172 -0.89 -2.01 12.61
N LEU A 173 -1.75 -1.00 12.50
CA LEU A 173 -3.16 -1.22 12.17
C LEU A 173 -3.35 -1.78 10.75
N SER A 174 -2.56 -1.34 9.77
CA SER A 174 -2.61 -1.88 8.40
C SER A 174 -2.07 -3.30 8.34
N GLN A 175 -1.03 -3.61 9.13
CA GLN A 175 -0.53 -4.99 9.24
C GLN A 175 -1.57 -5.92 9.86
N ALA A 176 -2.27 -5.47 10.93
CA ALA A 176 -3.30 -6.26 11.59
C ALA A 176 -4.56 -6.48 10.73
N ALA A 177 -4.83 -5.58 9.79
CA ALA A 177 -5.96 -5.66 8.87
C ALA A 177 -5.68 -6.48 7.60
N ALA A 178 -4.41 -6.79 7.31
CA ALA A 178 -4.00 -7.54 6.13
C ALA A 178 -4.00 -9.04 6.38
N ASP A 179 -4.38 -9.82 5.36
CA ASP A 179 -4.34 -11.30 5.41
C ASP A 179 -2.90 -11.83 5.46
N ALA A 180 -1.96 -11.10 4.86
CA ALA A 180 -0.55 -11.45 4.95
C ALA A 180 0.35 -10.21 4.93
N VAL A 181 1.54 -10.36 5.51
CA VAL A 181 2.54 -9.31 5.62
C VAL A 181 3.81 -9.74 4.90
N PHE A 182 4.41 -8.84 4.12
CA PHE A 182 5.67 -9.11 3.44
C PHE A 182 6.82 -8.25 3.96
N LEU A 183 8.03 -8.80 3.87
CA LEU A 183 9.25 -8.19 4.39
C LEU A 183 9.98 -7.38 3.33
N GLY A 184 10.67 -6.33 3.76
CA GLY A 184 11.60 -5.54 2.94
C GLY A 184 10.96 -4.38 2.19
N ASP A 185 11.82 -3.66 1.46
CA ASP A 185 11.47 -2.42 0.75
C ASP A 185 11.06 -2.66 -0.71
N LYS A 186 10.96 -3.92 -1.13
CA LYS A 186 10.60 -4.31 -2.50
C LYS A 186 9.15 -4.74 -2.59
N LEU A 187 8.56 -4.62 -3.78
CA LEU A 187 7.23 -5.13 -4.13
C LEU A 187 7.26 -6.56 -4.70
N GLN A 188 8.44 -7.07 -5.05
CA GLN A 188 8.60 -8.41 -5.62
C GLN A 188 7.88 -9.52 -4.84
N PRO A 189 7.82 -9.50 -3.48
CA PRO A 189 7.08 -10.50 -2.71
C PRO A 189 5.59 -10.60 -3.09
N VAL A 190 4.97 -9.50 -3.55
CA VAL A 190 3.56 -9.50 -4.01
C VAL A 190 3.41 -10.36 -5.27
N ALA A 191 4.29 -10.18 -6.25
CA ALA A 191 4.29 -10.98 -7.48
C ALA A 191 4.64 -12.44 -7.20
N ASP A 192 5.57 -12.69 -6.28
CA ASP A 192 5.96 -14.04 -5.87
C ASP A 192 4.84 -14.77 -5.15
N ALA A 193 4.11 -14.11 -4.25
CA ALA A 193 2.93 -14.67 -3.58
C ALA A 193 1.86 -15.10 -4.58
N LEU A 194 1.54 -14.24 -5.57
CA LEU A 194 0.58 -14.57 -6.61
C LEU A 194 1.05 -15.73 -7.52
N ARG A 195 2.33 -15.78 -7.84
CA ARG A 195 2.92 -16.88 -8.62
C ARG A 195 2.88 -18.19 -7.86
N LEU A 196 3.25 -18.15 -6.58
CA LEU A 196 3.27 -19.32 -5.71
C LEU A 196 1.86 -19.88 -5.47
N SER A 197 0.88 -18.98 -5.22
CA SER A 197 -0.52 -19.40 -5.02
C SER A 197 -1.11 -20.08 -6.27
N LYS A 198 -0.80 -19.60 -7.48
CA LYS A 198 -1.19 -20.29 -8.73
C LYS A 198 -0.59 -21.68 -8.83
N ARG A 199 0.69 -21.83 -8.50
CA ARG A 199 1.38 -23.14 -8.51
C ARG A 199 0.80 -24.11 -7.47
N ALA A 200 0.58 -23.60 -6.25
CA ALA A 200 -0.03 -24.40 -5.17
C ALA A 200 -1.43 -24.88 -5.56
N ARG A 201 -2.25 -23.99 -6.12
CA ARG A 201 -3.57 -24.37 -6.63
C ARG A 201 -3.51 -25.44 -7.71
N ALA A 202 -2.62 -25.30 -8.69
CA ALA A 202 -2.46 -26.29 -9.76
C ALA A 202 -2.04 -27.67 -9.18
N ALA A 203 -1.13 -27.69 -8.18
CA ALA A 203 -0.75 -28.92 -7.51
C ALA A 203 -1.91 -29.55 -6.72
N ILE A 204 -2.72 -28.74 -6.04
CA ILE A 204 -3.92 -29.23 -5.33
C ILE A 204 -4.91 -29.83 -6.33
N GLU A 205 -5.21 -29.14 -7.43
CA GLU A 205 -6.10 -29.64 -8.48
C GLU A 205 -5.57 -30.95 -9.09
N GLN A 206 -4.26 -31.05 -9.35
CA GLN A 206 -3.63 -32.26 -9.85
C GLN A 206 -3.76 -33.41 -8.85
N ASN A 207 -3.48 -33.22 -7.57
CA ASN A 207 -3.61 -34.22 -6.54
C ASN A 207 -5.06 -34.72 -6.38
N LEU A 208 -6.01 -33.78 -6.47
CA LEU A 208 -7.43 -34.12 -6.43
C LEU A 208 -7.83 -35.01 -7.61
N TRP A 209 -7.40 -34.67 -8.83
CA TRP A 209 -7.68 -35.49 -10.01
C TRP A 209 -7.03 -36.89 -9.92
N ILE A 210 -5.78 -36.99 -9.45
CA ILE A 210 -5.11 -38.25 -9.23
C ILE A 210 -5.93 -39.11 -8.24
N SER A 211 -6.39 -38.55 -7.14
CA SER A 211 -7.23 -39.25 -6.15
C SER A 211 -8.55 -39.72 -6.75
N VAL A 212 -9.22 -38.86 -7.53
CA VAL A 212 -10.47 -39.24 -8.20
C VAL A 212 -10.26 -40.40 -9.18
N ILE A 213 -9.24 -40.31 -10.04
CA ILE A 213 -8.92 -41.34 -11.02
C ILE A 213 -8.57 -42.65 -10.31
N TYR A 214 -7.73 -42.59 -9.26
CA TYR A 214 -7.39 -43.75 -8.44
C TYR A 214 -8.64 -44.42 -7.89
N ASN A 215 -9.56 -43.69 -7.28
CA ASN A 215 -10.78 -44.27 -6.73
C ASN A 215 -11.72 -44.83 -7.80
N ILE A 216 -11.83 -44.20 -8.96
CA ILE A 216 -12.63 -44.71 -10.08
C ILE A 216 -12.12 -46.08 -10.58
N ILE A 217 -10.81 -46.29 -10.51
CA ILE A 217 -10.20 -47.57 -10.94
C ILE A 217 -10.15 -48.56 -9.79
N ALA A 218 -9.64 -48.19 -8.63
CA ALA A 218 -9.38 -49.09 -7.52
C ALA A 218 -10.65 -49.62 -6.86
N VAL A 219 -11.69 -48.77 -6.70
CA VAL A 219 -12.93 -49.21 -6.03
C VAL A 219 -13.68 -50.29 -6.81
N PRO A 220 -13.93 -50.20 -8.13
CA PRO A 220 -14.54 -51.28 -8.89
C PRO A 220 -13.73 -52.60 -8.87
N ILE A 221 -12.39 -52.50 -8.95
CA ILE A 221 -11.51 -53.68 -8.90
C ILE A 221 -11.59 -54.33 -7.53
N ALA A 222 -11.62 -53.55 -6.43
CA ALA A 222 -11.78 -54.06 -5.09
C ALA A 222 -13.16 -54.71 -4.88
N VAL A 223 -14.24 -54.08 -5.35
CA VAL A 223 -15.60 -54.65 -5.26
C VAL A 223 -15.74 -55.95 -6.07
N ALA A 224 -15.05 -56.04 -7.21
CA ALA A 224 -15.00 -57.27 -8.01
C ALA A 224 -14.16 -58.39 -7.39
N GLY A 225 -13.54 -58.17 -6.23
CA GLY A 225 -12.77 -59.19 -5.49
C GLY A 225 -11.36 -59.44 -6.02
N PHE A 226 -10.86 -58.58 -6.93
CA PHE A 226 -9.50 -58.73 -7.50
C PHE A 226 -8.39 -58.18 -6.61
N VAL A 227 -8.72 -57.49 -5.51
CA VAL A 227 -7.75 -56.91 -4.58
C VAL A 227 -7.58 -57.84 -3.38
N THR A 228 -6.40 -58.39 -3.21
CA THR A 228 -6.01 -59.10 -1.98
C THR A 228 -5.45 -58.11 -0.96
N PRO A 229 -5.53 -58.41 0.37
CA PRO A 229 -4.98 -57.53 1.42
C PRO A 229 -3.49 -57.19 1.28
N LEU A 230 -2.76 -57.92 0.44
CA LEU A 230 -1.34 -57.75 0.16
C LEU A 230 -1.10 -56.75 -0.99
N MET A 231 -2.13 -56.38 -1.76
CA MET A 231 -2.07 -55.45 -2.91
C MET A 231 -2.69 -54.09 -2.59
N ALA A 232 -3.31 -53.94 -1.45
CA ALA A 232 -3.88 -52.69 -0.94
C ALA A 232 -2.89 -51.91 -0.06
#